data_5cb669b38ad5117aa8b0ede814bdd6a5
#
_entry.id   5cb669b38ad5117aa8b0ede814bdd6a5
#
_cell.length_a   1.000
_cell.length_b   1.000
_cell.length_c   1.000
_cell.angle_alpha   90.00
_cell.angle_beta   90.00
_cell.angle_gamma   90.00
#
_symmetry.space_group_name_H-M   'P 1'
#
loop_
_entity.id
_entity.type
_entity.pdbx_description
1 polymer ?
#
loop_
_entity_poly.entity_id
_entity_poly.type
_entity_poly.pdbx_seq_one_letter_code
_entity_poly.pdbx_strand_id
1 'polypeptide(L)'
;GNSVSDDRAQAYASLSSMTSLEQDEAQEYKQRLTTAPDSAAIKSILAEAKTTNEQNRADADAAAAKKAADDKIAKKTEAALSGVTLVGLSDECKGITLTLKADKTWDIEINRTPNNCIGEPKGKNWKIVVNDQHEGKPVLRFSEDAIAYEVTLNGDGTVSLENSGVYKFTISK
;
A
#
# COMPACT_ATOMS: atom_id res chain seq x y z
N GLY A 1 -23.58 46.39 2.88
CA GLY A 1 -23.21 45.00 3.05
C GLY A 1 -24.11 44.08 2.24
N ASN A 2 -23.66 42.83 2.00
CA ASN A 2 -24.47 41.85 1.29
C ASN A 2 -25.60 41.37 2.20
N SER A 3 -26.72 41.01 1.58
CA SER A 3 -27.82 40.36 2.29
C SER A 3 -27.43 38.95 2.70
N VAL A 4 -28.14 38.37 3.65
CA VAL A 4 -27.95 36.96 4.06
C VAL A 4 -28.20 36.04 2.85
N SER A 5 -29.17 36.37 2.02
CA SER A 5 -29.46 35.62 0.81
C SER A 5 -28.29 35.61 -0.17
N ASP A 6 -27.63 36.73 -0.37
CA ASP A 6 -26.46 36.85 -1.25
C ASP A 6 -25.27 36.07 -0.67
N ASP A 7 -25.05 36.19 0.62
CA ASP A 7 -23.97 35.47 1.30
C ASP A 7 -24.17 33.96 1.25
N ARG A 8 -25.41 33.52 1.39
CA ARG A 8 -25.77 32.09 1.26
C ARG A 8 -25.54 31.58 -0.16
N ALA A 9 -25.92 32.35 -1.17
CA ALA A 9 -25.70 31.98 -2.57
C ALA A 9 -24.20 31.86 -2.89
N GLN A 10 -23.38 32.80 -2.39
CA GLN A 10 -21.94 32.75 -2.54
C GLN A 10 -21.33 31.55 -1.81
N ALA A 11 -21.86 31.23 -0.63
CA ALA A 11 -21.40 30.09 0.15
C ALA A 11 -21.68 28.76 -0.57
N TYR A 12 -22.85 28.62 -1.18
CA TYR A 12 -23.15 27.44 -2.00
C TYR A 12 -22.19 27.30 -3.17
N ALA A 13 -21.87 28.40 -3.84
CA ALA A 13 -20.91 28.38 -4.95
C ALA A 13 -19.51 27.96 -4.47
N SER A 14 -19.07 28.50 -3.32
CA SER A 14 -17.78 28.13 -2.70
C SER A 14 -17.77 26.66 -2.31
N LEU A 15 -18.85 26.14 -1.72
CA LEU A 15 -18.97 24.75 -1.33
C LEU A 15 -18.86 23.82 -2.54
N SER A 16 -19.49 24.21 -3.66
CA SER A 16 -19.45 23.43 -4.92
C SER A 16 -18.03 23.33 -5.50
N SER A 17 -17.15 24.27 -5.17
CA SER A 17 -15.75 24.24 -5.63
C SER A 17 -14.83 23.37 -4.74
N MET A 18 -15.33 22.88 -3.61
CA MET A 18 -14.58 22.07 -2.66
C MET A 18 -14.62 20.60 -3.08
N THR A 19 -13.70 20.21 -3.94
CA THR A 19 -13.69 18.91 -4.62
C THR A 19 -13.21 17.74 -3.75
N SER A 20 -12.61 18.02 -2.59
CA SER A 20 -12.12 16.99 -1.68
C SER A 20 -13.11 16.62 -0.58
N LEU A 21 -14.26 17.30 -0.49
CA LEU A 21 -15.31 16.90 0.42
C LEU A 21 -15.98 15.61 -0.11
N GLU A 22 -16.27 14.69 0.80
CA GLU A 22 -17.10 13.54 0.46
C GLU A 22 -18.54 13.98 0.23
N GLN A 23 -19.30 13.19 -0.51
CA GLN A 23 -20.67 13.55 -0.89
C GLN A 23 -21.55 13.82 0.33
N ASP A 24 -21.46 13.00 1.36
CA ASP A 24 -22.24 13.16 2.59
C ASP A 24 -21.82 14.41 3.37
N GLU A 25 -20.51 14.72 3.41
CA GLU A 25 -19.99 15.95 4.04
C GLU A 25 -20.52 17.19 3.30
N ALA A 26 -20.45 17.19 1.98
CA ALA A 26 -20.94 18.30 1.17
C ALA A 26 -22.43 18.54 1.38
N GLN A 27 -23.23 17.49 1.47
CA GLN A 27 -24.67 17.58 1.75
C GLN A 27 -24.95 18.13 3.13
N GLU A 28 -24.21 17.69 4.14
CA GLU A 28 -24.35 18.17 5.51
C GLU A 28 -24.05 19.67 5.61
N TYR A 29 -22.94 20.12 5.02
CA TYR A 29 -22.61 21.53 4.99
C TYR A 29 -23.64 22.35 4.24
N LYS A 30 -24.16 21.82 3.14
CA LYS A 30 -25.24 22.51 2.38
C LYS A 30 -26.50 22.69 3.22
N GLN A 31 -26.90 21.66 3.98
CA GLN A 31 -28.04 21.76 4.88
C GLN A 31 -27.80 22.78 5.98
N ARG A 32 -26.62 22.80 6.57
CA ARG A 32 -26.25 23.77 7.60
C ARG A 32 -26.28 25.20 7.04
N LEU A 33 -25.79 25.40 5.83
CA LEU A 33 -25.87 26.72 5.15
C LEU A 33 -27.32 27.14 4.91
N THR A 34 -28.18 26.20 4.55
CA THR A 34 -29.59 26.45 4.28
C THR A 34 -30.32 26.94 5.53
N THR A 35 -29.97 26.40 6.69
CA THR A 35 -30.63 26.72 7.98
C THR A 35 -29.89 27.78 8.78
N ALA A 36 -28.75 28.27 8.31
CA ALA A 36 -27.97 29.28 9.02
C ALA A 36 -28.79 30.60 9.15
N PRO A 37 -28.90 31.17 10.35
CA PRO A 37 -29.80 32.30 10.59
C PRO A 37 -29.25 33.64 10.11
N ASP A 38 -27.94 33.80 9.95
CA ASP A 38 -27.30 35.07 9.62
C ASP A 38 -25.98 34.86 8.86
N SER A 39 -25.39 35.97 8.40
CA SER A 39 -24.14 35.93 7.63
C SER A 39 -22.96 35.46 8.47
N ALA A 40 -22.94 35.71 9.76
CA ALA A 40 -21.87 35.21 10.65
C ALA A 40 -21.91 33.67 10.73
N ALA A 41 -23.08 33.07 10.86
CA ALA A 41 -23.25 31.63 10.86
C ALA A 41 -22.84 31.00 9.52
N ILE A 42 -23.23 31.64 8.41
CA ILE A 42 -22.85 31.20 7.06
C ILE A 42 -21.31 31.19 6.91
N LYS A 43 -20.65 32.25 7.34
CA LYS A 43 -19.21 32.40 7.28
C LYS A 43 -18.49 31.33 8.11
N SER A 44 -19.00 31.06 9.30
CA SER A 44 -18.46 30.04 10.20
C SER A 44 -18.56 28.65 9.61
N ILE A 45 -19.71 28.29 9.05
CA ILE A 45 -19.95 26.99 8.41
C ILE A 45 -19.04 26.83 7.20
N LEU A 46 -18.91 27.87 6.37
CA LEU A 46 -18.04 27.82 5.20
C LEU A 46 -16.57 27.64 5.58
N ALA A 47 -16.12 28.30 6.66
CA ALA A 47 -14.76 28.15 7.17
C ALA A 47 -14.49 26.70 7.63
N GLU A 48 -15.47 26.10 8.29
CA GLU A 48 -15.42 24.69 8.71
C GLU A 48 -15.31 23.75 7.50
N ALA A 49 -16.14 23.99 6.49
CA ALA A 49 -16.13 23.19 5.25
C ALA A 49 -14.77 23.29 4.53
N LYS A 50 -14.20 24.50 4.49
CA LYS A 50 -12.86 24.71 3.91
C LYS A 50 -11.80 23.91 4.64
N THR A 51 -11.81 23.91 5.95
CA THR A 51 -10.87 23.16 6.78
C THR A 51 -11.00 21.67 6.50
N THR A 52 -12.21 21.15 6.46
CA THR A 52 -12.47 19.72 6.13
C THR A 52 -11.97 19.37 4.74
N ASN A 53 -12.25 20.23 3.75
CA ASN A 53 -11.80 20.01 2.37
C ASN A 53 -10.27 19.99 2.26
N GLU A 54 -9.59 20.92 2.94
CA GLU A 54 -8.13 20.97 2.94
C GLU A 54 -7.52 19.75 3.63
N GLN A 55 -8.11 19.33 4.74
CA GLN A 55 -7.66 18.14 5.46
C GLN A 55 -7.84 16.87 4.60
N ASN A 56 -8.99 16.71 3.96
CA ASN A 56 -9.25 15.58 3.08
C ASN A 56 -8.27 15.55 1.91
N ARG A 57 -7.97 16.70 1.34
CA ARG A 57 -6.99 16.81 0.25
C ARG A 57 -5.59 16.42 0.72
N ALA A 58 -5.17 16.91 1.88
CA ALA A 58 -3.86 16.58 2.45
C ALA A 58 -3.76 15.08 2.73
N ASP A 59 -4.82 14.48 3.27
CA ASP A 59 -4.88 13.04 3.54
C ASP A 59 -4.79 12.22 2.25
N ALA A 60 -5.50 12.64 1.20
CA ALA A 60 -5.47 11.98 -0.10
C ALA A 60 -4.09 12.10 -0.76
N ASP A 61 -3.46 13.27 -0.68
CA ASP A 61 -2.11 13.50 -1.21
C ASP A 61 -1.09 12.63 -0.48
N ALA A 62 -1.19 12.53 0.84
CA ALA A 62 -0.31 11.68 1.66
C ALA A 62 -0.49 10.19 1.31
N ALA A 63 -1.73 9.74 1.12
CA ALA A 63 -2.04 8.37 0.74
C ALA A 63 -1.49 8.05 -0.66
N ALA A 64 -1.62 8.97 -1.61
CA ALA A 64 -1.08 8.81 -2.97
C ALA A 64 0.46 8.76 -2.96
N ALA A 65 1.11 9.60 -2.16
CA ALA A 65 2.57 9.60 -2.02
C ALA A 65 3.07 8.28 -1.41
N LYS A 66 2.38 7.79 -0.40
CA LYS A 66 2.69 6.50 0.24
C LYS A 66 2.53 5.34 -0.75
N LYS A 67 1.45 5.33 -1.51
CA LYS A 67 1.22 4.30 -2.54
C LYS A 67 2.31 4.32 -3.60
N ALA A 68 2.71 5.51 -4.06
CA ALA A 68 3.79 5.64 -5.04
C ALA A 68 5.13 5.13 -4.49
N ALA A 69 5.44 5.41 -3.23
CA ALA A 69 6.63 4.90 -2.56
C ALA A 69 6.59 3.38 -2.43
N ASP A 70 5.45 2.82 -2.02
CA ASP A 70 5.25 1.37 -1.90
C ASP A 70 5.39 0.68 -3.27
N ASP A 71 4.81 1.25 -4.32
CA ASP A 71 4.90 0.71 -5.69
C ASP A 71 6.36 0.71 -6.18
N LYS A 72 7.14 1.72 -5.83
CA LYS A 72 8.55 1.82 -6.18
C LYS A 72 9.37 0.71 -5.50
N ILE A 73 9.11 0.46 -4.22
CA ILE A 73 9.76 -0.62 -3.46
C ILE A 73 9.38 -1.98 -4.06
N ALA A 74 8.10 -2.18 -4.36
CA ALA A 74 7.61 -3.43 -4.94
C ALA A 74 8.28 -3.71 -6.29
N LYS A 75 8.36 -2.72 -7.16
CA LYS A 75 8.99 -2.84 -8.49
C LYS A 75 10.49 -3.15 -8.39
N LYS A 76 11.19 -2.48 -7.48
CA LYS A 76 12.63 -2.70 -7.25
C LYS A 76 12.88 -4.13 -6.78
N THR A 77 12.10 -4.59 -5.80
CA THR A 77 12.22 -5.94 -5.24
C THR A 77 11.86 -6.99 -6.29
N GLU A 78 10.77 -6.78 -7.03
CA GLU A 78 10.37 -7.65 -8.12
C GLU A 78 11.45 -7.76 -9.19
N ALA A 79 12.04 -6.64 -9.60
CA ALA A 79 13.12 -6.64 -10.60
C ALA A 79 14.34 -7.43 -10.12
N ALA A 80 14.64 -7.36 -8.83
CA ALA A 80 15.78 -8.10 -8.25
C ALA A 80 15.51 -9.62 -8.20
N LEU A 81 14.27 -10.04 -8.07
CA LEU A 81 13.90 -11.45 -7.90
C LEU A 81 13.33 -12.11 -9.18
N SER A 82 12.97 -11.34 -10.19
CA SER A 82 12.38 -11.88 -11.40
C SER A 82 13.42 -12.61 -12.25
N GLY A 83 13.13 -13.85 -12.59
CA GLY A 83 14.03 -14.67 -13.39
C GLY A 83 15.25 -15.20 -12.65
N VAL A 84 15.22 -15.20 -11.31
CA VAL A 84 16.36 -15.67 -10.51
C VAL A 84 16.07 -17.01 -9.85
N THR A 85 17.14 -17.70 -9.49
CA THR A 85 17.10 -18.93 -8.70
C THR A 85 17.65 -18.60 -7.32
N LEU A 86 16.86 -18.90 -6.28
CA LEU A 86 17.25 -18.73 -4.89
C LEU A 86 17.76 -20.05 -4.35
N VAL A 87 19.04 -20.08 -3.98
CA VAL A 87 19.71 -21.27 -3.47
C VAL A 87 19.86 -21.15 -1.96
N GLY A 88 19.33 -22.09 -1.21
CA GLY A 88 19.35 -22.08 0.24
C GLY A 88 20.76 -21.97 0.82
N LEU A 89 20.98 -20.93 1.63
CA LEU A 89 22.26 -20.64 2.26
C LEU A 89 22.26 -20.95 3.76
N SER A 90 21.17 -20.58 4.47
CA SER A 90 21.02 -20.96 5.89
C SER A 90 20.99 -22.48 6.01
N ASP A 91 21.45 -23.00 7.15
CA ASP A 91 21.53 -24.45 7.34
C ASP A 91 20.18 -25.15 7.14
N GLU A 92 19.09 -24.54 7.59
CA GLU A 92 17.73 -25.05 7.42
C GLU A 92 17.30 -25.09 5.95
N CYS A 93 17.91 -24.26 5.12
CA CYS A 93 17.50 -24.10 3.72
C CYS A 93 18.42 -24.80 2.73
N LYS A 94 19.52 -25.38 3.19
CA LYS A 94 20.41 -26.14 2.31
C LYS A 94 19.66 -27.28 1.64
N GLY A 95 19.81 -27.40 0.32
CA GLY A 95 19.09 -28.37 -0.45
C GLY A 95 17.78 -27.87 -1.04
N ILE A 96 17.39 -26.62 -0.73
CA ILE A 96 16.22 -25.98 -1.34
C ILE A 96 16.71 -25.02 -2.43
N THR A 97 16.08 -25.13 -3.61
CA THR A 97 16.30 -24.21 -4.71
C THR A 97 14.94 -23.73 -5.20
N LEU A 98 14.69 -22.45 -5.09
CA LEU A 98 13.44 -21.80 -5.51
C LEU A 98 13.71 -20.90 -6.71
N THR A 99 13.08 -21.16 -7.84
CA THR A 99 13.20 -20.34 -9.04
C THR A 99 11.94 -19.48 -9.18
N LEU A 100 12.14 -18.17 -9.23
CA LEU A 100 11.07 -17.21 -9.47
C LEU A 100 11.17 -16.75 -10.92
N LYS A 101 10.27 -17.25 -11.76
CA LYS A 101 10.35 -17.01 -13.21
C LYS A 101 9.81 -15.63 -13.59
N ALA A 102 10.31 -15.09 -14.69
CA ALA A 102 9.90 -13.78 -15.20
C ALA A 102 8.41 -13.73 -15.55
N ASP A 103 7.80 -14.84 -15.89
CA ASP A 103 6.36 -14.94 -16.18
C ASP A 103 5.48 -15.04 -14.93
N LYS A 104 6.09 -14.87 -13.75
CA LYS A 104 5.45 -14.94 -12.42
C LYS A 104 5.10 -16.36 -11.97
N THR A 105 5.49 -17.40 -12.69
CA THR A 105 5.43 -18.76 -12.19
C THR A 105 6.70 -19.09 -11.40
N TRP A 106 6.72 -20.23 -10.74
CA TRP A 106 7.83 -20.63 -9.88
C TRP A 106 8.06 -22.14 -9.96
N ASP A 107 9.29 -22.55 -9.64
CA ASP A 107 9.65 -23.97 -9.42
C ASP A 107 10.41 -24.08 -8.11
N ILE A 108 10.29 -25.21 -7.44
CA ILE A 108 11.07 -25.51 -6.25
C ILE A 108 11.63 -26.93 -6.33
N GLU A 109 12.89 -27.08 -5.92
CA GLU A 109 13.51 -28.38 -5.69
C GLU A 109 13.87 -28.49 -4.22
N ILE A 110 13.49 -29.60 -3.61
CA ILE A 110 13.79 -29.89 -2.20
C ILE A 110 14.56 -31.22 -2.20
N ASN A 111 15.88 -31.12 -2.09
CA ASN A 111 16.77 -32.28 -2.17
C ASN A 111 17.15 -32.84 -0.80
N ARG A 112 16.64 -32.26 0.28
CA ARG A 112 16.92 -32.64 1.63
C ARG A 112 15.70 -32.48 2.52
N THR A 113 15.34 -33.51 3.25
CA THR A 113 14.22 -33.51 4.19
C THR A 113 14.68 -33.96 5.57
N PRO A 114 13.99 -33.57 6.63
CA PRO A 114 13.15 -32.41 6.73
C PRO A 114 14.00 -31.17 7.04
N ASN A 115 13.54 -30.02 6.66
CA ASN A 115 14.14 -28.77 7.07
C ASN A 115 13.04 -27.82 7.52
N ASN A 116 13.39 -26.89 8.39
CA ASN A 116 12.47 -25.86 8.90
C ASN A 116 12.64 -24.56 8.11
N CYS A 117 12.86 -24.68 6.81
CA CYS A 117 12.91 -23.54 5.89
C CYS A 117 11.51 -23.27 5.32
N ILE A 118 11.45 -22.52 4.25
CA ILE A 118 10.18 -22.31 3.54
C ILE A 118 9.63 -23.66 3.08
N GLY A 119 8.33 -23.83 3.21
CA GLY A 119 7.64 -25.00 2.66
C GLY A 119 7.39 -24.83 1.17
N GLU A 120 6.87 -25.90 0.55
CA GLU A 120 6.46 -25.83 -0.85
C GLU A 120 5.36 -24.77 -0.99
N PRO A 121 5.55 -23.77 -1.88
CA PRO A 121 4.53 -22.75 -2.11
C PRO A 121 3.23 -23.33 -2.67
N LYS A 122 2.14 -22.63 -2.49
CA LYS A 122 0.82 -22.98 -3.03
C LYS A 122 0.40 -22.01 -4.10
N GLY A 123 -0.25 -22.56 -5.15
CA GLY A 123 -0.70 -21.76 -6.29
C GLY A 123 0.32 -21.69 -7.40
N LYS A 124 0.01 -20.96 -8.45
CA LYS A 124 0.82 -20.96 -9.68
C LYS A 124 1.77 -19.77 -9.79
N ASN A 125 1.46 -18.71 -9.10
CA ASN A 125 2.14 -17.43 -9.32
C ASN A 125 2.77 -16.88 -8.06
N TRP A 126 3.84 -16.13 -8.22
CA TRP A 126 4.45 -15.33 -7.17
C TRP A 126 4.24 -13.85 -7.46
N LYS A 127 4.26 -13.04 -6.41
CA LYS A 127 4.19 -11.58 -6.51
C LYS A 127 4.90 -10.94 -5.34
N ILE A 128 5.29 -9.68 -5.52
CA ILE A 128 5.79 -8.83 -4.45
C ILE A 128 4.70 -7.82 -4.11
N VAL A 129 4.41 -7.71 -2.83
CA VAL A 129 3.40 -6.80 -2.29
C VAL A 129 4.04 -5.91 -1.23
N VAL A 130 3.69 -4.63 -1.22
CA VAL A 130 4.09 -3.70 -0.16
C VAL A 130 2.82 -3.07 0.39
N ASN A 131 2.57 -3.22 1.67
CA ASN A 131 1.39 -2.67 2.34
C ASN A 131 1.67 -2.41 3.82
N ASP A 132 0.67 -1.90 4.54
CA ASP A 132 0.79 -1.54 5.95
C ASP A 132 0.89 -2.75 6.89
N GLN A 133 0.43 -3.92 6.47
CA GLN A 133 0.47 -5.13 7.32
C GLN A 133 1.89 -5.54 7.67
N HIS A 134 2.88 -5.17 6.85
CA HIS A 134 4.29 -5.47 7.05
C HIS A 134 5.13 -4.20 7.15
N GLU A 135 4.52 -3.11 7.64
CA GLU A 135 5.21 -1.83 7.90
C GLU A 135 5.94 -1.25 6.68
N GLY A 136 5.36 -1.43 5.49
CA GLY A 136 5.94 -0.94 4.27
C GLY A 136 7.12 -1.76 3.75
N LYS A 137 7.37 -2.93 4.32
CA LYS A 137 8.38 -3.85 3.79
C LYS A 137 7.82 -4.68 2.63
N PRO A 138 8.64 -4.99 1.61
CA PRO A 138 8.19 -5.87 0.54
C PRO A 138 7.99 -7.29 1.04
N VAL A 139 6.93 -7.94 0.57
CA VAL A 139 6.63 -9.33 0.90
C VAL A 139 6.50 -10.16 -0.36
N LEU A 140 7.08 -11.35 -0.33
CA LEU A 140 6.91 -12.36 -1.36
C LEU A 140 5.69 -13.21 -1.00
N ARG A 141 4.74 -13.30 -1.90
CA ARG A 141 3.53 -14.12 -1.74
C ARG A 141 3.32 -15.02 -2.94
N PHE A 142 2.75 -16.19 -2.67
CA PHE A 142 2.32 -17.14 -3.69
C PHE A 142 0.79 -17.13 -3.77
N SER A 143 0.23 -17.33 -4.95
CA SER A 143 -1.17 -16.97 -5.23
C SER A 143 -2.23 -17.68 -4.38
N GLU A 144 -1.96 -18.88 -3.89
CA GLU A 144 -2.89 -19.66 -3.05
C GLU A 144 -2.31 -19.97 -1.67
N ASP A 145 -1.24 -19.30 -1.29
CA ASP A 145 -0.57 -19.51 -0.02
C ASP A 145 -0.91 -18.38 0.94
N ALA A 146 -1.32 -18.74 2.16
CA ALA A 146 -1.58 -17.78 3.22
C ALA A 146 -0.30 -17.17 3.79
N ILE A 147 0.85 -17.81 3.58
CA ILE A 147 2.12 -17.37 4.13
C ILE A 147 2.72 -16.25 3.29
N ALA A 148 3.14 -15.18 3.96
CA ALA A 148 3.84 -14.06 3.35
C ALA A 148 5.26 -14.02 3.92
N TYR A 149 6.25 -13.86 3.06
CA TYR A 149 7.65 -13.76 3.47
C TYR A 149 8.14 -12.32 3.29
N GLU A 150 8.52 -11.65 4.37
CA GLU A 150 9.17 -10.34 4.25
C GLU A 150 10.50 -10.51 3.55
N VAL A 151 10.79 -9.65 2.58
CA VAL A 151 11.99 -9.75 1.73
C VAL A 151 12.98 -8.69 2.13
N THR A 152 14.22 -9.10 2.41
CA THR A 152 15.34 -8.18 2.59
C THR A 152 16.42 -8.54 1.58
N LEU A 153 16.69 -7.61 0.66
CA LEU A 153 17.83 -7.72 -0.26
C LEU A 153 19.06 -7.25 0.51
N ASN A 154 20.00 -8.15 0.76
CA ASN A 154 21.12 -7.87 1.66
C ASN A 154 22.28 -7.09 1.01
N GLY A 155 22.25 -6.92 -0.31
CA GLY A 155 23.26 -6.14 -1.05
C GLY A 155 24.56 -6.91 -1.32
N ASP A 156 24.69 -8.13 -0.85
CA ASP A 156 25.87 -8.99 -1.01
C ASP A 156 25.58 -10.19 -1.93
N GLY A 157 24.53 -10.14 -2.71
CA GLY A 157 24.09 -11.27 -3.56
C GLY A 157 23.21 -12.27 -2.84
N THR A 158 22.80 -11.95 -1.61
CA THR A 158 21.88 -12.79 -0.84
C THR A 158 20.56 -12.05 -0.57
N VAL A 159 19.52 -12.83 -0.26
CA VAL A 159 18.21 -12.34 0.14
C VAL A 159 17.77 -13.12 1.37
N SER A 160 17.12 -12.40 2.28
CA SER A 160 16.47 -13.00 3.45
C SER A 160 14.96 -13.01 3.25
N LEU A 161 14.34 -14.16 3.48
CA LEU A 161 12.89 -14.34 3.52
C LEU A 161 12.48 -14.62 4.95
N GLU A 162 11.59 -13.79 5.51
CA GLU A 162 11.22 -13.88 6.92
C GLU A 162 9.74 -14.16 7.13
N ASN A 163 9.46 -15.22 7.86
CA ASN A 163 8.14 -15.55 8.41
C ASN A 163 8.36 -16.48 9.61
N SER A 164 8.22 -15.95 10.82
CA SER A 164 8.53 -16.67 12.08
C SER A 164 9.97 -17.19 12.19
N GLY A 165 10.77 -17.00 11.18
CA GLY A 165 12.19 -17.34 11.11
C GLY A 165 12.81 -16.59 9.95
N VAL A 166 14.12 -16.48 9.93
CA VAL A 166 14.86 -15.80 8.85
C VAL A 166 15.57 -16.85 8.02
N TYR A 167 15.22 -16.91 6.73
CA TYR A 167 15.73 -17.89 5.78
C TYR A 167 16.56 -17.18 4.71
N LYS A 168 17.84 -17.51 4.64
CA LYS A 168 18.76 -16.82 3.75
C LYS A 168 19.05 -17.64 2.50
N PHE A 169 19.04 -16.97 1.36
CA PHE A 169 19.29 -17.60 0.05
C PHE A 169 20.31 -16.79 -0.73
N THR A 170 21.12 -17.49 -1.54
CA THR A 170 21.95 -16.84 -2.55
C THR A 170 21.13 -16.60 -3.80
N ILE A 171 21.26 -15.41 -4.39
CA ILE A 171 20.58 -15.07 -5.64
C ILE A 171 21.49 -15.46 -6.81
N SER A 172 20.99 -16.34 -7.66
CA SER A 172 21.70 -16.78 -8.86
C SER A 172 20.85 -16.44 -10.09
N LYS A 173 21.47 -15.82 -11.06
CA LYS A 173 20.79 -15.50 -12.32
C LYS A 173 21.11 -16.51 -13.40
#